data_ac680942c07c05e83809475bcae155ab
#
_entry.id   ac680942c07c05e83809475bcae155ab
#
_cell.length_a   1.000
_cell.length_b   1.000
_cell.length_c   1.000
_cell.angle_alpha   90.00
_cell.angle_beta   90.00
_cell.angle_gamma   90.00
#
_symmetry.space_group_name_H-M   'P 1'
#
loop_
_entity.id
_entity.type
_entity.pdbx_description
1 polymer ?
#
loop_
_entity_poly.entity_id
_entity_poly.type
_entity_poly.pdbx_seq_one_letter_code
_entity_poly.pdbx_strand_id
1 'polypeptide(L)'
;MRPGELSTWLETDESKHVGWRKKGAAGGESVGHSSGRRIVDLLRRRRAELTEADYRHMRKVIGYVHRHLAQRPSGDVRDTRWRWSLMNWGHDPLR
;
A
#
# COMPACT_ATOMS: atom_id res chain seq x y z
N MET A 1 9.73 -0.34 0.16
CA MET A 1 9.75 -1.75 0.62
C MET A 1 10.07 -2.67 -0.55
N ARG A 2 10.82 -3.71 -0.30
CA ARG A 2 11.08 -4.74 -1.31
C ARG A 2 9.85 -5.63 -1.50
N PRO A 3 9.70 -6.28 -2.67
CA PRO A 3 8.52 -7.12 -2.93
C PRO A 3 8.26 -8.18 -1.85
N GLY A 4 9.31 -8.86 -1.37
CA GLY A 4 9.16 -9.88 -0.33
C GLY A 4 8.72 -9.31 1.01
N GLU A 5 9.24 -8.14 1.38
CA GLU A 5 8.84 -7.44 2.61
C GLU A 5 7.37 -7.02 2.53
N LEU A 6 6.97 -6.45 1.41
CA LEU A 6 5.57 -6.03 1.21
C LEU A 6 4.64 -7.24 1.22
N SER A 7 5.01 -8.32 0.54
CA SER A 7 4.23 -9.55 0.52
C SER A 7 4.02 -10.11 1.93
N THR A 8 5.07 -10.13 2.76
CA THR A 8 4.99 -10.58 4.16
C THR A 8 4.10 -9.65 4.98
N TRP A 9 4.26 -8.34 4.82
CA TRP A 9 3.44 -7.34 5.52
C TRP A 9 1.95 -7.54 5.21
N LEU A 10 1.59 -7.79 3.97
CA LEU A 10 0.20 -7.96 3.54
C LEU A 10 -0.50 -9.17 4.16
N GLU A 11 0.27 -10.11 4.70
CA GLU A 11 -0.28 -11.27 5.41
C GLU A 11 -0.63 -10.98 6.87
N THR A 12 -0.21 -9.83 7.40
CA THR A 12 -0.46 -9.48 8.81
C THR A 12 -1.89 -9.02 9.04
N ASP A 13 -2.37 -9.18 10.28
CA ASP A 13 -3.70 -8.71 10.66
C ASP A 13 -3.79 -7.18 10.58
N GLU A 14 -2.75 -6.47 11.00
CA GLU A 14 -2.67 -5.01 10.92
C GLU A 14 -2.89 -4.53 9.49
N SER A 15 -2.20 -5.16 8.54
CA SER A 15 -2.34 -4.82 7.12
C SER A 15 -3.77 -5.01 6.61
N LYS A 16 -4.38 -6.12 7.01
CA LYS A 16 -5.73 -6.51 6.55
C LYS A 16 -6.83 -5.64 7.13
N HIS A 17 -6.61 -5.07 8.32
CA HIS A 17 -7.64 -4.31 9.04
C HIS A 17 -7.61 -2.80 8.77
N VAL A 18 -6.50 -2.25 8.29
CA VAL A 18 -6.41 -0.81 8.06
C VAL A 18 -6.87 -0.43 6.65
N GLY A 19 -7.20 0.85 6.50
CA GLY A 19 -7.51 1.44 5.21
C GLY A 19 -9.00 1.49 4.91
N TRP A 20 -9.32 2.30 3.91
CA TRP A 20 -10.68 2.50 3.47
C TRP A 20 -11.18 1.31 2.65
N ARG A 21 -12.44 0.93 2.91
CA ARG A 21 -13.11 -0.14 2.16
C ARG A 21 -14.22 0.45 1.31
N LYS A 22 -14.27 0.03 0.06
CA LYS A 22 -15.35 0.41 -0.83
C LYS A 22 -16.64 -0.28 -0.34
N LYS A 23 -17.73 0.48 -0.25
CA LYS A 23 -19.03 -0.05 0.16
C LYS A 23 -19.44 -1.20 -0.77
N GLY A 24 -19.79 -2.34 -0.18
CA GLY A 24 -20.19 -3.53 -0.93
C GLY A 24 -19.04 -4.32 -1.54
N ALA A 25 -17.78 -4.01 -1.19
CA ALA A 25 -16.63 -4.76 -1.69
C ALA A 25 -16.68 -6.21 -1.19
N ALA A 26 -16.51 -7.14 -2.11
CA ALA A 26 -16.48 -8.56 -1.79
C ALA A 26 -15.28 -8.87 -0.89
N GLY A 27 -15.50 -9.68 0.18
CA GLY A 27 -14.45 -10.07 1.11
C GLY A 27 -13.99 -8.99 2.07
N GLY A 28 -14.49 -7.75 1.96
CA GLY A 28 -14.15 -6.67 2.86
C GLY A 28 -12.70 -6.20 2.79
N GLU A 29 -11.97 -6.52 1.73
CA GLU A 29 -10.58 -6.06 1.54
C GLU A 29 -10.54 -4.55 1.35
N SER A 30 -9.60 -3.87 2.06
CA SER A 30 -9.40 -2.44 1.87
C SER A 30 -8.79 -2.13 0.50
N VAL A 31 -9.02 -0.91 0.01
CA VAL A 31 -8.42 -0.44 -1.23
C VAL A 31 -6.89 -0.46 -1.14
N GLY A 32 -6.33 -0.06 0.02
CA GLY A 32 -4.88 -0.08 0.23
C GLY A 32 -4.31 -1.50 0.20
N HIS A 33 -4.97 -2.46 0.85
CA HIS A 33 -4.50 -3.84 0.85
C HIS A 33 -4.51 -4.42 -0.57
N SER A 34 -5.57 -4.18 -1.33
CA SER A 34 -5.67 -4.60 -2.73
C SER A 34 -4.57 -3.95 -3.58
N SER A 35 -4.31 -2.65 -3.37
CA SER A 35 -3.22 -1.94 -4.04
C SER A 35 -1.87 -2.57 -3.71
N GLY A 36 -1.64 -2.94 -2.45
CA GLY A 36 -0.41 -3.59 -2.02
C GLY A 36 -0.13 -4.88 -2.78
N ARG A 37 -1.15 -5.72 -2.96
CA ARG A 37 -1.01 -6.94 -3.74
C ARG A 37 -0.62 -6.64 -5.19
N ARG A 38 -1.22 -5.62 -5.78
CA ARG A 38 -0.87 -5.18 -7.13
C ARG A 38 0.54 -4.62 -7.20
N ILE A 39 0.98 -3.88 -6.18
CA ILE A 39 2.35 -3.34 -6.12
C ILE A 39 3.37 -4.48 -6.09
N VAL A 40 3.14 -5.53 -5.29
CA VAL A 40 4.02 -6.71 -5.28
C VAL A 40 4.15 -7.28 -6.68
N ASP A 41 3.04 -7.46 -7.38
CA ASP A 41 3.04 -7.97 -8.74
C ASP A 41 3.83 -7.08 -9.69
N LEU A 42 3.62 -5.76 -9.62
CA LEU A 42 4.34 -4.78 -10.46
C LEU A 42 5.84 -4.80 -10.21
N LEU A 43 6.26 -4.92 -8.95
CA LEU A 43 7.68 -4.94 -8.59
C LEU A 43 8.38 -6.21 -9.08
N ARG A 44 7.64 -7.27 -9.33
CA ARG A 44 8.17 -8.56 -9.82
C ARG A 44 8.12 -8.70 -11.34
N ARG A 45 7.49 -7.77 -12.04
CA ARG A 45 7.40 -7.81 -13.50
C ARG A 45 8.59 -7.13 -14.16
N ARG A 46 8.89 -7.55 -15.38
CA ARG A 46 9.84 -6.86 -16.24
C ARG A 46 9.21 -5.55 -16.73
N ARG A 47 10.06 -4.54 -16.90
CA ARG A 47 9.62 -3.23 -17.37
C ARG A 47 8.84 -3.32 -18.70
N ALA A 48 9.31 -4.16 -19.61
CA ALA A 48 8.69 -4.33 -20.93
C ALA A 48 7.27 -4.93 -20.87
N GLU A 49 6.91 -5.55 -19.73
CA GLU A 49 5.58 -6.16 -19.54
C GLU A 49 4.57 -5.20 -18.93
N LEU A 50 4.99 -4.00 -18.54
CA LEU A 50 4.11 -3.02 -17.89
C LEU A 50 3.17 -2.38 -18.92
N THR A 51 1.91 -2.27 -18.56
CA THR A 51 0.86 -1.68 -19.39
C THR A 51 0.59 -0.24 -18.99
N GLU A 52 -0.18 0.48 -19.81
CA GLU A 52 -0.63 1.83 -19.49
C GLU A 52 -1.42 1.85 -18.16
N ALA A 53 -2.24 0.84 -17.92
CA ALA A 53 -2.99 0.72 -16.66
C ALA A 53 -2.06 0.57 -15.47
N ASP A 54 -0.94 -0.15 -15.63
CA ASP A 54 0.07 -0.31 -14.59
C ASP A 54 0.73 1.04 -14.27
N TYR A 55 1.10 1.82 -15.28
CA TYR A 55 1.68 3.15 -15.07
C TYR A 55 0.70 4.10 -14.39
N ARG A 56 -0.58 4.05 -14.75
CA ARG A 56 -1.61 4.84 -14.05
C ARG A 56 -1.71 4.46 -12.59
N HIS A 57 -1.62 3.16 -12.27
CA HIS A 57 -1.64 2.71 -10.88
C HIS A 57 -0.43 3.21 -10.11
N MET A 58 0.75 3.17 -10.72
CA MET A 58 1.98 3.71 -10.11
C MET A 58 1.83 5.19 -9.76
N ARG A 59 1.28 5.99 -10.67
CA ARG A 59 1.03 7.42 -10.41
C ARG A 59 0.06 7.62 -9.25
N LYS A 60 -0.98 6.78 -9.16
CA LYS A 60 -1.93 6.79 -8.06
C LYS A 60 -1.24 6.47 -6.73
N VAL A 61 -0.37 5.47 -6.72
CA VAL A 61 0.42 5.10 -5.53
C VAL A 61 1.29 6.26 -5.06
N ILE A 62 2.02 6.87 -5.98
CA ILE A 62 2.89 8.01 -5.66
C ILE A 62 2.07 9.15 -5.05
N GLY A 63 0.94 9.49 -5.66
CA GLY A 63 0.06 10.53 -5.15
C GLY A 63 -0.49 10.23 -3.76
N TYR A 64 -0.89 8.98 -3.52
CA TYR A 64 -1.37 8.54 -2.21
C TYR A 64 -0.28 8.70 -1.15
N VAL A 65 0.91 8.18 -1.42
CA VAL A 65 2.04 8.24 -0.47
C VAL A 65 2.35 9.69 -0.10
N HIS A 66 2.45 10.58 -1.09
CA HIS A 66 2.73 12.00 -0.83
C HIS A 66 1.67 12.65 0.05
N ARG A 67 0.40 12.45 -0.26
CA ARG A 67 -0.71 13.04 0.53
C ARG A 67 -0.74 12.48 1.94
N HIS A 68 -0.52 11.18 2.08
CA HIS A 68 -0.59 10.53 3.39
C HIS A 68 0.59 10.91 4.28
N LEU A 69 1.79 11.06 3.70
CA LEU A 69 2.96 11.54 4.45
C LEU A 69 2.73 12.94 5.03
N ALA A 70 2.00 13.79 4.33
CA ALA A 70 1.69 15.14 4.81
C ALA A 70 0.76 15.13 6.04
N GLN A 71 0.11 14.02 6.33
CA GLN A 71 -0.81 13.85 7.46
C GLN A 71 -0.17 13.12 8.64
N ARG A 72 1.15 13.13 8.72
CA ARG A 72 1.88 12.40 9.78
C ARG A 72 1.42 12.85 11.17
N PRO A 73 0.99 11.89 12.04
CA PRO A 73 0.66 12.19 13.43
C PRO A 73 1.91 12.63 14.21
N SER A 74 1.71 13.37 15.30
CA SER A 74 2.81 13.72 16.20
C SER A 74 3.21 12.52 17.05
N GLY A 75 4.47 12.50 17.49
CA GLY A 75 5.00 11.45 18.36
C GLY A 75 5.47 10.21 17.60
N ASP A 76 5.57 9.09 18.32
CA ASP A 76 5.99 7.81 17.77
C ASP A 76 4.87 7.23 16.92
N VAL A 77 5.16 7.00 15.63
CA VAL A 77 4.16 6.51 14.67
C VAL A 77 4.27 5.01 14.39
N ARG A 78 5.15 4.31 15.11
CA ARG A 78 5.48 2.91 14.84
C ARG A 78 4.24 2.00 14.78
N ASP A 79 3.35 2.11 15.77
CA ASP A 79 2.18 1.25 15.89
C ASP A 79 0.89 2.04 15.59
N THR A 80 0.89 2.78 14.48
CA THR A 80 -0.26 3.60 14.09
C THR A 80 -0.88 3.08 12.80
N ARG A 81 -2.18 3.31 12.67
CA ARG A 81 -2.91 3.01 11.43
C ARG A 81 -2.35 3.84 10.27
N TRP A 82 -1.86 5.05 10.56
CA TRP A 82 -1.22 5.90 9.56
C TRP A 82 -0.03 5.21 8.91
N ARG A 83 0.88 4.63 9.71
CA ARG A 83 2.04 3.88 9.19
C ARG A 83 1.60 2.62 8.45
N TRP A 84 0.67 1.87 9.03
CA TRP A 84 0.21 0.61 8.44
C TRP A 84 -0.45 0.82 7.08
N SER A 85 -1.23 1.90 6.92
CA SER A 85 -1.81 2.27 5.63
C SER A 85 -0.74 2.58 4.60
N LEU A 86 0.31 3.33 4.97
CA LEU A 86 1.44 3.59 4.07
C LEU A 86 2.15 2.32 3.65
N MET A 87 2.35 1.39 4.58
CA MET A 87 3.00 0.12 4.28
C MET A 87 2.19 -0.72 3.29
N ASN A 88 0.86 -0.67 3.35
CA ASN A 88 0.00 -1.31 2.36
C ASN A 88 0.25 -0.75 0.95
N TRP A 89 0.59 0.53 0.85
CA TRP A 89 0.94 1.19 -0.41
C TRP A 89 2.44 1.09 -0.74
N GLY A 90 3.15 0.20 -0.07
CA GLY A 90 4.53 -0.12 -0.39
C GLY A 90 5.57 0.79 0.21
N HIS A 91 5.20 1.68 1.13
CA HIS A 91 6.13 2.64 1.74
C HIS A 91 6.14 2.51 3.26
N ASP A 92 7.32 2.24 3.83
CA ASP A 92 7.50 2.27 5.28
C ASP A 92 8.15 3.61 5.66
N PRO A 93 7.41 4.51 6.36
CA PRO A 93 7.91 5.84 6.68
C PRO A 93 9.04 5.85 7.72
N LEU A 94 9.33 4.72 8.36
CA LEU A 94 10.41 4.59 9.32
C LEU A 94 11.73 4.07 8.71
N ARG A 95 11.78 3.93 7.41
CA ARG A 95 12.99 3.53 6.70
C ARG A 95 13.54 4.61 5.81
#